data_b74d79ac3285ec662ee79aaac9e86954
#
_entry.id   b74d79ac3285ec662ee79aaac9e86954
#
_cell.length_a   1.000
_cell.length_b   1.000
_cell.length_c   1.000
_cell.angle_alpha   90.00
_cell.angle_beta   90.00
_cell.angle_gamma   90.00
#
_symmetry.space_group_name_H-M   'P 1'
#
loop_
_entity.id
_entity.type
_entity.pdbx_description
1 polymer ?
#
loop_
_entity_poly.entity_id
_entity_poly.type
_entity_poly.pdbx_seq_one_letter_code
_entity_poly.pdbx_strand_id
1 'polypeptide(L)'
;MDGLECSEILLSQVRQYEPFRIDSHFYEKQYRTLKETLSSLPCSPLKDLVKKTIQTGHTPSMAIDSYYGGNIALIKTDNLHDNSVGTIFTDYLSAEGNAVISRTALSARDIITTIIGATEKIIARSAIVTEEYLPANINQNIVQIRVNPQKAAPEYVNTFLNTKYGKQYLIYLSRQTEQYNLNCKEVELVLIPLLSEKFQNEVAKVVCKASEHQIVSRSLFRDASVQLDATLNVHVSEQKPPVLSIRQVSESFCITGRIDAEYYQPKYEEIARIINTTETVSSLCNVHDDTFIPQDDTEYYYIELANVGCNGDVDGVELAQGRDLPSRARRIVRSGQIVISSVEGSLQSCALIEDKFDGALCSTGFYILDSDVINSETLLVLFKSEPIQALLKQRCSGTILTAITKDELLSMPLPKIDTTVQEAIAEKVQESFALRRKSKELLEYAKKAVEMAIEQGEDVAIAWLKEMV
;
A
#
# COMPACT_ATOMS: atom_id res chain seq x y z
N MET A 1 -19.33 -34.56 19.65
CA MET A 1 -18.48 -33.39 19.30
C MET A 1 -18.86 -32.90 17.91
N ASP A 2 -20.16 -32.76 17.69
CA ASP A 2 -20.64 -32.22 16.42
C ASP A 2 -20.22 -30.73 16.28
N GLY A 3 -19.52 -30.40 15.21
CA GLY A 3 -19.05 -29.03 14.94
C GLY A 3 -17.63 -28.69 15.42
N LEU A 4 -16.92 -29.61 16.09
CA LEU A 4 -15.52 -29.41 16.45
C LEU A 4 -14.63 -30.23 15.51
N GLU A 5 -13.62 -29.58 14.93
CA GLU A 5 -12.57 -30.28 14.17
C GLU A 5 -11.69 -31.08 15.15
N CYS A 6 -11.52 -32.37 14.90
CA CYS A 6 -10.70 -33.25 15.71
C CYS A 6 -9.76 -34.03 14.79
N SER A 7 -8.46 -34.01 15.07
CA SER A 7 -7.44 -34.77 14.38
C SER A 7 -6.68 -35.66 15.35
N GLU A 8 -6.58 -36.96 15.04
CA GLU A 8 -5.68 -37.89 15.74
C GLU A 8 -4.32 -37.92 15.04
N ILE A 9 -3.26 -37.64 15.79
CA ILE A 9 -1.88 -37.63 15.27
C ILE A 9 -1.02 -38.58 16.11
N LEU A 10 -0.33 -39.46 15.45
CA LEU A 10 0.61 -40.35 16.14
C LEU A 10 1.82 -39.60 16.66
N LEU A 11 2.27 -39.91 17.87
CA LEU A 11 3.48 -39.28 18.45
C LEU A 11 4.72 -39.46 17.56
N SER A 12 4.79 -40.55 16.79
CA SER A 12 5.85 -40.77 15.79
C SER A 12 5.83 -39.75 14.65
N GLN A 13 4.63 -39.29 14.23
CA GLN A 13 4.47 -38.23 13.24
C GLN A 13 4.87 -36.88 13.81
N VAL A 14 4.45 -36.59 15.07
CA VAL A 14 4.84 -35.34 15.75
C VAL A 14 6.37 -35.23 15.88
N ARG A 15 7.06 -36.33 16.17
CA ARG A 15 8.52 -36.38 16.30
C ARG A 15 9.29 -36.18 15.00
N GLN A 16 8.62 -36.22 13.84
CA GLN A 16 9.27 -35.98 12.54
C GLN A 16 9.48 -34.49 12.24
N TYR A 17 8.85 -33.59 13.03
CA TYR A 17 8.98 -32.16 12.84
C TYR A 17 10.07 -31.57 13.72
N GLU A 18 11.00 -30.84 13.12
CA GLU A 18 11.96 -30.00 13.80
C GLU A 18 11.69 -28.52 13.45
N PRO A 19 11.39 -27.66 14.45
CA PRO A 19 11.28 -27.96 15.89
C PRO A 19 9.99 -28.73 16.24
N PHE A 20 10.03 -29.53 17.29
CA PHE A 20 8.90 -30.29 17.81
C PHE A 20 7.69 -29.39 18.10
N ARG A 21 6.55 -29.71 17.49
CA ARG A 21 5.30 -28.94 17.62
C ARG A 21 4.13 -29.81 18.07
N ILE A 22 3.35 -29.28 19.02
CA ILE A 22 2.14 -29.92 19.57
C ILE A 22 0.93 -28.98 19.58
N ASP A 23 1.04 -27.79 18.97
CA ASP A 23 -0.06 -26.84 18.88
C ASP A 23 -1.15 -27.35 17.92
N SER A 24 -2.41 -27.13 18.27
CA SER A 24 -3.57 -27.68 17.53
C SER A 24 -3.65 -27.11 16.11
N HIS A 25 -3.33 -25.83 15.92
CA HIS A 25 -3.36 -25.14 14.65
C HIS A 25 -2.48 -25.86 13.60
N PHE A 26 -1.29 -26.32 14.01
CA PHE A 26 -0.38 -27.03 13.10
C PHE A 26 -0.94 -28.36 12.57
N TYR A 27 -1.91 -28.96 13.25
CA TYR A 27 -2.50 -30.27 12.90
C TYR A 27 -3.93 -30.17 12.38
N GLU A 28 -4.42 -28.98 12.03
CA GLU A 28 -5.72 -28.81 11.39
C GLU A 28 -5.81 -29.57 10.06
N LYS A 29 -6.98 -30.12 9.75
CA LYS A 29 -7.21 -30.95 8.56
C LYS A 29 -6.89 -30.21 7.27
N GLN A 30 -7.22 -28.93 7.18
CA GLN A 30 -6.95 -28.10 6.00
C GLN A 30 -5.46 -28.07 5.64
N TYR A 31 -4.56 -27.97 6.61
CA TYR A 31 -3.12 -27.94 6.39
C TYR A 31 -2.53 -29.30 6.03
N ARG A 32 -3.12 -30.37 6.54
CA ARG A 32 -2.76 -31.73 6.13
C ARG A 32 -3.09 -31.95 4.66
N THR A 33 -4.30 -31.60 4.23
CA THR A 33 -4.73 -31.67 2.83
C THR A 33 -3.83 -30.80 1.92
N LEU A 34 -3.50 -29.58 2.34
CA LEU A 34 -2.57 -28.72 1.64
C LEU A 34 -1.20 -29.39 1.43
N LYS A 35 -0.65 -29.96 2.50
CA LYS A 35 0.64 -30.63 2.45
C LYS A 35 0.60 -31.89 1.56
N GLU A 36 -0.47 -32.68 1.62
CA GLU A 36 -0.69 -33.82 0.77
C GLU A 36 -0.75 -33.41 -0.71
N THR A 37 -1.50 -32.35 -1.03
CA THR A 37 -1.60 -31.81 -2.40
C THR A 37 -0.22 -31.37 -2.92
N LEU A 38 0.53 -30.59 -2.15
CA LEU A 38 1.86 -30.14 -2.58
C LEU A 38 2.85 -31.32 -2.66
N SER A 39 2.79 -32.28 -1.74
CA SER A 39 3.70 -33.44 -1.74
C SER A 39 3.42 -34.42 -2.88
N SER A 40 2.29 -34.33 -3.59
CA SER A 40 2.03 -35.08 -4.80
C SER A 40 2.79 -34.57 -6.03
N LEU A 41 3.38 -33.39 -5.93
CA LEU A 41 4.17 -32.75 -6.98
C LEU A 41 5.67 -32.80 -6.65
N PRO A 42 6.56 -32.68 -7.65
CA PRO A 42 7.97 -32.42 -7.40
C PRO A 42 8.14 -31.11 -6.65
N CYS A 43 8.46 -31.17 -5.37
CA CYS A 43 8.66 -29.99 -4.53
C CYS A 43 10.08 -29.93 -3.97
N SER A 44 10.55 -28.70 -3.69
CA SER A 44 11.79 -28.46 -2.96
C SER A 44 11.53 -27.49 -1.81
N PRO A 45 12.09 -27.71 -0.62
CA PRO A 45 12.03 -26.72 0.44
C PRO A 45 12.76 -25.44 0.01
N LEU A 46 12.20 -24.28 0.38
CA LEU A 46 12.70 -22.97 -0.04
C LEU A 46 14.19 -22.77 0.29
N LYS A 47 14.68 -23.33 1.41
CA LYS A 47 16.11 -23.29 1.78
C LYS A 47 17.05 -23.82 0.69
N ASP A 48 16.60 -24.78 -0.10
CA ASP A 48 17.42 -25.41 -1.14
C ASP A 48 17.42 -24.58 -2.44
N LEU A 49 16.50 -23.61 -2.57
CA LEU A 49 16.34 -22.75 -3.73
C LEU A 49 17.04 -21.37 -3.59
N VAL A 50 17.53 -21.02 -2.40
CA VAL A 50 18.13 -19.71 -2.15
C VAL A 50 19.63 -19.68 -2.36
N LYS A 51 20.19 -18.48 -2.66
CA LYS A 51 21.63 -18.21 -2.77
C LYS A 51 22.31 -18.04 -1.41
N LYS A 52 21.56 -17.57 -0.42
CA LYS A 52 22.02 -17.32 0.96
C LYS A 52 20.91 -17.68 1.94
N THR A 53 21.28 -17.97 3.17
CA THR A 53 20.35 -18.22 4.28
C THR A 53 19.33 -17.09 4.39
N ILE A 54 18.06 -17.43 4.58
CA ILE A 54 16.97 -16.48 4.82
C ILE A 54 17.24 -15.73 6.13
N GLN A 55 17.08 -14.42 6.10
CA GLN A 55 17.42 -13.54 7.22
C GLN A 55 16.35 -12.50 7.46
N THR A 56 16.08 -12.20 8.73
CA THR A 56 15.28 -11.03 9.11
C THR A 56 16.13 -9.77 9.05
N GLY A 57 15.50 -8.66 8.73
CA GLY A 57 16.10 -7.35 8.90
C GLY A 57 16.25 -6.95 10.37
N HIS A 58 16.57 -5.71 10.57
CA HIS A 58 16.70 -5.09 11.89
C HIS A 58 16.38 -3.59 11.79
N THR A 59 15.83 -3.03 12.86
CA THR A 59 15.66 -1.57 12.96
C THR A 59 16.85 -1.03 13.77
N PRO A 60 17.72 -0.20 13.17
CA PRO A 60 18.81 0.46 13.92
C PRO A 60 18.25 1.29 15.07
N SER A 61 19.08 1.52 16.11
CA SER A 61 18.63 2.28 17.28
C SER A 61 18.18 3.69 16.90
N MET A 62 16.93 4.02 17.18
CA MET A 62 16.37 5.36 16.94
C MET A 62 16.96 6.44 17.87
N ALA A 63 17.70 6.05 18.92
CA ALA A 63 18.43 6.98 19.79
C ALA A 63 19.71 7.52 19.15
N ILE A 64 20.09 7.03 17.98
CA ILE A 64 21.30 7.46 17.24
C ILE A 64 20.83 8.20 15.99
N ASP A 65 20.72 9.51 16.07
CA ASP A 65 20.22 10.36 15.00
C ASP A 65 21.01 10.20 13.69
N SER A 66 22.33 9.94 13.76
CA SER A 66 23.18 9.75 12.57
C SER A 66 22.81 8.52 11.72
N TYR A 67 22.02 7.60 12.24
CA TYR A 67 21.55 6.43 11.49
C TYR A 67 20.38 6.71 10.55
N TYR A 68 19.72 7.87 10.70
CA TYR A 68 18.53 8.23 9.96
C TYR A 68 18.72 9.51 9.13
N GLY A 69 17.70 9.87 8.35
CA GLY A 69 17.70 11.10 7.54
C GLY A 69 18.47 11.01 6.21
N GLY A 70 18.84 9.80 5.78
CA GLY A 70 19.48 9.57 4.47
C GLY A 70 18.46 9.28 3.35
N ASN A 71 18.89 8.49 2.36
CA ASN A 71 18.11 8.13 1.18
C ASN A 71 17.86 6.62 1.03
N ILE A 72 18.17 5.81 2.04
CA ILE A 72 18.02 4.35 2.00
C ILE A 72 16.70 4.00 2.70
N ALA A 73 15.70 3.55 1.95
CA ALA A 73 14.39 3.24 2.51
C ALA A 73 14.46 2.07 3.50
N LEU A 74 13.87 2.23 4.70
CA LEU A 74 13.66 1.13 5.64
C LEU A 74 12.23 0.60 5.48
N ILE A 75 12.10 -0.51 4.75
CA ILE A 75 10.80 -1.14 4.48
C ILE A 75 10.31 -1.82 5.76
N LYS A 76 9.09 -1.48 6.16
CA LYS A 76 8.39 -2.03 7.33
C LYS A 76 7.14 -2.80 6.88
N THR A 77 6.52 -3.51 7.81
CA THR A 77 5.31 -4.32 7.56
C THR A 77 4.20 -3.52 6.85
N ASP A 78 4.01 -2.26 7.23
CA ASP A 78 2.97 -1.40 6.66
C ASP A 78 3.24 -1.02 5.19
N ASN A 79 4.50 -1.11 4.77
CA ASN A 79 4.86 -0.88 3.37
C ASN A 79 4.67 -2.10 2.49
N LEU A 80 4.48 -3.30 3.06
CA LEU A 80 4.41 -4.53 2.29
C LEU A 80 2.97 -4.99 2.11
N HIS A 81 2.59 -5.13 0.85
CA HIS A 81 1.30 -5.68 0.41
C HIS A 81 1.55 -6.93 -0.43
N ASP A 82 0.49 -7.66 -0.77
CA ASP A 82 0.60 -8.79 -1.67
C ASP A 82 1.12 -8.33 -3.04
N ASN A 83 2.21 -8.93 -3.49
CA ASN A 83 2.91 -8.62 -4.75
C ASN A 83 3.40 -7.18 -4.93
N SER A 84 3.35 -6.32 -3.91
CA SER A 84 3.77 -4.93 -4.07
C SER A 84 4.39 -4.34 -2.81
N VAL A 85 5.24 -3.34 -3.01
CA VAL A 85 5.80 -2.50 -1.95
C VAL A 85 5.21 -1.09 -2.10
N GLY A 86 4.73 -0.52 -1.00
CA GLY A 86 4.29 0.87 -0.95
C GLY A 86 5.47 1.82 -1.19
N THR A 87 5.18 3.01 -1.70
CA THR A 87 6.21 4.01 -2.06
C THR A 87 6.42 5.09 -1.01
N ILE A 88 5.58 5.13 0.02
CA ILE A 88 5.72 6.08 1.13
C ILE A 88 6.41 5.36 2.29
N PHE A 89 7.63 5.75 2.59
CA PHE A 89 8.40 5.21 3.70
C PHE A 89 8.48 6.25 4.81
N THR A 90 8.23 5.80 6.04
CA THR A 90 8.32 6.67 7.23
C THR A 90 9.75 6.92 7.66
N ASP A 91 10.64 5.97 7.38
CA ASP A 91 12.03 6.04 7.80
C ASP A 91 12.99 5.80 6.64
N TYR A 92 13.99 6.67 6.58
CA TYR A 92 15.11 6.53 5.67
C TYR A 92 16.40 6.45 6.48
N LEU A 93 17.24 5.48 6.15
CA LEU A 93 18.53 5.28 6.77
C LEU A 93 19.59 6.12 6.06
N SER A 94 20.56 6.60 6.85
CA SER A 94 21.84 7.07 6.34
C SER A 94 22.70 5.91 5.86
N ALA A 95 23.83 6.20 5.20
CA ALA A 95 24.82 5.20 4.85
C ALA A 95 25.37 4.47 6.10
N GLU A 96 25.57 5.21 7.23
CA GLU A 96 26.01 4.67 8.51
C GLU A 96 24.98 3.72 9.11
N GLY A 97 23.69 4.14 9.16
CA GLY A 97 22.60 3.31 9.66
C GLY A 97 22.42 2.03 8.85
N ASN A 98 22.51 2.11 7.50
CA ASN A 98 22.46 0.95 6.65
C ASN A 98 23.66 0.01 6.81
N ALA A 99 24.86 0.56 7.09
CA ALA A 99 26.06 -0.26 7.33
C ALA A 99 25.89 -1.20 8.53
N VAL A 100 25.19 -0.75 9.58
CA VAL A 100 24.90 -1.56 10.79
C VAL A 100 24.03 -2.79 10.45
N ILE A 101 23.14 -2.67 9.46
CA ILE A 101 22.24 -3.75 9.02
C ILE A 101 22.51 -4.20 7.59
N SER A 102 23.70 -3.99 7.07
CA SER A 102 24.10 -4.28 5.67
C SER A 102 23.83 -5.70 5.21
N ARG A 103 23.76 -6.64 6.15
CA ARG A 103 23.49 -8.06 5.91
C ARG A 103 22.19 -8.30 5.14
N THR A 104 21.17 -7.44 5.34
CA THR A 104 19.86 -7.51 4.73
C THR A 104 19.60 -6.39 3.72
N ALA A 105 20.67 -5.68 3.28
CA ALA A 105 20.57 -4.76 2.17
C ALA A 105 19.97 -5.46 0.95
N LEU A 106 18.92 -4.86 0.40
CA LEU A 106 18.13 -5.44 -0.68
C LEU A 106 18.83 -5.28 -2.04
N SER A 107 18.52 -6.18 -2.92
CA SER A 107 18.88 -6.14 -4.34
C SER A 107 17.63 -6.41 -5.19
N ALA A 108 17.64 -5.99 -6.44
CA ALA A 108 16.57 -6.34 -7.36
C ALA A 108 16.37 -7.86 -7.43
N ARG A 109 15.11 -8.26 -7.53
CA ARG A 109 14.65 -9.65 -7.54
C ARG A 109 14.81 -10.39 -6.19
N ASP A 110 15.19 -9.72 -5.10
CA ASP A 110 14.96 -10.27 -3.76
C ASP A 110 13.45 -10.35 -3.51
N ILE A 111 13.01 -11.40 -2.83
CA ILE A 111 11.65 -11.49 -2.31
C ILE A 111 11.69 -11.08 -0.84
N ILE A 112 10.75 -10.26 -0.43
CA ILE A 112 10.56 -9.87 0.96
C ILE A 112 9.20 -10.37 1.43
N THR A 113 9.15 -10.94 2.64
CA THR A 113 7.92 -11.56 3.19
C THR A 113 7.73 -11.16 4.64
N THR A 114 6.51 -10.73 5.01
CA THR A 114 6.17 -10.44 6.41
C THR A 114 6.10 -11.72 7.22
N ILE A 115 6.75 -11.71 8.39
CA ILE A 115 6.81 -12.86 9.30
C ILE A 115 6.12 -12.59 10.65
N ILE A 116 5.68 -11.37 10.89
CA ILE A 116 4.89 -10.98 12.07
C ILE A 116 3.67 -10.19 11.59
N GLY A 117 2.48 -10.58 12.06
CA GLY A 117 1.23 -9.91 11.73
C GLY A 117 0.15 -10.14 12.78
N ALA A 118 -0.65 -9.10 13.06
CA ALA A 118 -1.79 -9.19 13.99
C ALA A 118 -2.91 -10.08 13.43
N THR A 119 -2.98 -10.26 12.12
CA THR A 119 -4.00 -11.05 11.41
C THR A 119 -3.37 -11.84 10.27
N GLU A 120 -4.12 -12.84 9.77
CA GLU A 120 -3.75 -13.60 8.57
C GLU A 120 -3.62 -12.73 7.30
N LYS A 121 -4.27 -11.58 7.29
CA LYS A 121 -4.15 -10.61 6.17
C LYS A 121 -2.81 -9.88 6.15
N ILE A 122 -2.09 -9.85 7.27
CA ILE A 122 -0.81 -9.12 7.40
C ILE A 122 0.38 -10.05 7.29
N ILE A 123 0.32 -11.23 7.96
CA ILE A 123 1.38 -12.22 7.84
C ILE A 123 1.42 -12.80 6.43
N ALA A 124 2.58 -13.28 6.00
CA ALA A 124 2.80 -13.92 4.70
C ALA A 124 2.57 -13.00 3.47
N ARG A 125 2.46 -11.69 3.63
CA ARG A 125 2.53 -10.78 2.49
C ARG A 125 3.91 -10.89 1.87
N SER A 126 3.96 -11.12 0.56
CA SER A 126 5.22 -11.30 -0.17
C SER A 126 5.26 -10.40 -1.40
N ALA A 127 6.39 -9.76 -1.63
CA ALA A 127 6.63 -8.95 -2.82
C ALA A 127 8.06 -9.13 -3.34
N ILE A 128 8.22 -9.00 -4.66
CA ILE A 128 9.53 -8.95 -5.30
C ILE A 128 10.03 -7.53 -5.34
N VAL A 129 11.30 -7.33 -4.99
CA VAL A 129 11.96 -6.03 -4.99
C VAL A 129 12.37 -5.67 -6.43
N THR A 130 11.94 -4.50 -6.91
CA THR A 130 12.34 -3.92 -8.19
C THR A 130 13.41 -2.84 -7.97
N GLU A 131 14.11 -2.44 -9.03
CA GLU A 131 15.17 -1.41 -8.99
C GLU A 131 14.68 -0.07 -8.41
N GLU A 132 13.41 0.27 -8.60
CA GLU A 132 12.82 1.54 -8.15
C GLU A 132 12.78 1.72 -6.62
N TYR A 133 12.85 0.61 -5.87
CA TYR A 133 12.87 0.66 -4.40
C TYR A 133 14.28 0.76 -3.81
N LEU A 134 15.31 0.66 -4.65
CA LEU A 134 16.69 0.63 -4.20
C LEU A 134 17.32 2.04 -4.18
N PRO A 135 18.20 2.32 -3.21
CA PRO A 135 18.67 1.43 -2.16
C PRO A 135 17.65 1.29 -1.01
N ALA A 136 17.49 0.08 -0.47
CA ALA A 136 16.57 -0.21 0.63
C ALA A 136 17.07 -1.32 1.55
N ASN A 137 16.50 -1.37 2.74
CA ASN A 137 16.67 -2.43 3.73
C ASN A 137 15.34 -2.76 4.40
N ILE A 138 15.27 -3.76 5.25
CA ILE A 138 14.06 -4.25 5.91
C ILE A 138 14.19 -4.26 7.42
N ASN A 139 13.04 -4.15 8.12
CA ASN A 139 12.98 -4.27 9.57
C ASN A 139 12.92 -5.75 10.02
N GLN A 140 12.90 -5.98 11.34
CA GLN A 140 12.90 -7.32 11.96
C GLN A 140 11.63 -8.14 11.69
N ASN A 141 10.55 -7.53 11.22
CA ASN A 141 9.27 -8.19 10.94
C ASN A 141 9.17 -8.74 9.51
N ILE A 142 10.23 -8.56 8.73
CA ILE A 142 10.31 -8.97 7.33
C ILE A 142 11.56 -9.84 7.13
N VAL A 143 11.44 -10.89 6.33
CA VAL A 143 12.56 -11.70 5.86
C VAL A 143 12.95 -11.36 4.45
N GLN A 144 14.24 -11.47 4.15
CA GLN A 144 14.81 -11.43 2.81
C GLN A 144 15.03 -12.85 2.29
N ILE A 145 14.51 -13.12 1.11
CA ILE A 145 14.64 -14.39 0.39
C ILE A 145 15.32 -14.10 -0.95
N ARG A 146 16.58 -14.50 -1.08
CA ARG A 146 17.34 -14.35 -2.33
C ARG A 146 17.39 -15.65 -3.09
N VAL A 147 16.44 -15.87 -3.99
CA VAL A 147 16.32 -17.08 -4.79
C VAL A 147 17.51 -17.22 -5.75
N ASN A 148 17.97 -18.45 -5.97
CA ASN A 148 18.94 -18.77 -7.01
C ASN A 148 18.23 -18.96 -8.36
N PRO A 149 18.40 -18.08 -9.36
CA PRO A 149 17.71 -18.17 -10.64
C PRO A 149 18.06 -19.43 -11.46
N GLN A 150 19.16 -20.10 -11.12
CA GLN A 150 19.52 -21.40 -11.75
C GLN A 150 18.70 -22.56 -11.20
N LYS A 151 17.99 -22.38 -10.08
CA LYS A 151 17.16 -23.41 -9.44
C LYS A 151 15.67 -23.14 -9.61
N ALA A 152 15.25 -21.88 -9.53
CA ALA A 152 13.88 -21.43 -9.77
C ALA A 152 13.85 -19.94 -10.13
N ALA A 153 12.87 -19.52 -10.92
CA ALA A 153 12.67 -18.11 -11.23
C ALA A 153 12.16 -17.37 -9.98
N PRO A 154 12.80 -16.26 -9.52
CA PRO A 154 12.34 -15.51 -8.36
C PRO A 154 10.89 -15.02 -8.51
N GLU A 155 10.49 -14.60 -9.70
CA GLU A 155 9.13 -14.16 -10.02
C GLU A 155 8.11 -15.26 -9.80
N TYR A 156 8.43 -16.49 -10.23
CA TYR A 156 7.60 -17.66 -10.00
C TYR A 156 7.48 -17.98 -8.50
N VAL A 157 8.60 -17.99 -7.77
CA VAL A 157 8.61 -18.25 -6.33
C VAL A 157 7.76 -17.21 -5.59
N ASN A 158 7.92 -15.90 -5.91
CA ASN A 158 7.09 -14.85 -5.32
C ASN A 158 5.61 -15.05 -5.66
N THR A 159 5.29 -15.39 -6.91
CA THR A 159 3.91 -15.67 -7.33
C THR A 159 3.32 -16.84 -6.54
N PHE A 160 4.07 -17.95 -6.39
CA PHE A 160 3.63 -19.08 -5.58
C PHE A 160 3.35 -18.69 -4.13
N LEU A 161 4.24 -17.92 -3.49
CA LEU A 161 4.05 -17.46 -2.10
C LEU A 161 2.77 -16.62 -1.94
N ASN A 162 2.30 -15.97 -3.00
CA ASN A 162 1.06 -15.18 -3.02
C ASN A 162 -0.19 -15.98 -3.45
N THR A 163 -0.05 -17.26 -3.90
CA THR A 163 -1.19 -18.15 -4.15
C THR A 163 -1.86 -18.57 -2.84
N LYS A 164 -3.08 -19.10 -2.93
CA LYS A 164 -3.75 -19.73 -1.78
C LYS A 164 -2.88 -20.80 -1.13
N TYR A 165 -2.13 -21.59 -1.92
CA TYR A 165 -1.24 -22.64 -1.43
C TYR A 165 -0.06 -22.07 -0.64
N GLY A 166 0.67 -21.13 -1.22
CA GLY A 166 1.85 -20.52 -0.59
C GLY A 166 1.50 -19.76 0.69
N LYS A 167 0.45 -18.93 0.65
CA LYS A 167 -0.04 -18.21 1.82
C LYS A 167 -0.48 -19.13 2.95
N GLN A 168 -1.35 -20.09 2.63
CA GLN A 168 -1.80 -21.07 3.64
C GLN A 168 -0.64 -21.88 4.20
N TYR A 169 0.38 -22.19 3.40
CA TYR A 169 1.55 -22.91 3.90
C TYR A 169 2.39 -22.08 4.86
N LEU A 170 2.58 -20.79 4.59
CA LEU A 170 3.23 -19.86 5.54
C LEU A 170 2.42 -19.70 6.82
N ILE A 171 1.08 -19.55 6.71
CA ILE A 171 0.19 -19.46 7.88
C ILE A 171 0.24 -20.77 8.69
N TYR A 172 0.21 -21.92 8.02
CA TYR A 172 0.37 -23.22 8.65
C TYR A 172 1.65 -23.36 9.48
N LEU A 173 2.76 -22.85 8.93
CA LEU A 173 4.06 -22.88 9.63
C LEU A 173 4.13 -21.86 10.77
N SER A 174 3.28 -20.84 10.78
CA SER A 174 3.29 -19.80 11.80
C SER A 174 2.86 -20.33 13.18
N ARG A 175 3.23 -19.60 14.21
CA ARG A 175 2.77 -19.83 15.59
C ARG A 175 1.77 -18.75 15.94
N GLN A 176 0.60 -19.17 16.39
CA GLN A 176 -0.42 -18.29 16.93
C GLN A 176 -0.26 -18.17 18.45
N THR A 177 0.05 -16.97 18.91
CA THR A 177 -0.04 -16.60 20.30
C THR A 177 -1.02 -15.42 20.43
N GLU A 178 -0.53 -14.21 20.66
CA GLU A 178 -1.33 -12.97 20.56
C GLU A 178 -1.33 -12.43 19.11
N GLN A 179 -0.36 -12.83 18.31
CA GLN A 179 -0.21 -12.51 16.90
C GLN A 179 0.40 -13.70 16.16
N TYR A 180 0.26 -13.70 14.84
CA TYR A 180 0.94 -14.66 13.97
C TYR A 180 2.43 -14.37 13.91
N ASN A 181 3.26 -15.39 14.08
CA ASN A 181 4.70 -15.26 14.10
C ASN A 181 5.36 -16.43 13.36
N LEU A 182 6.23 -16.10 12.42
CA LEU A 182 7.12 -17.01 11.70
C LEU A 182 8.58 -16.68 12.05
N ASN A 183 9.45 -17.65 12.00
CA ASN A 183 10.88 -17.42 12.03
C ASN A 183 11.55 -17.87 10.71
N CYS A 184 12.80 -17.49 10.49
CA CYS A 184 13.51 -17.83 9.25
C CYS A 184 13.54 -19.34 8.98
N LYS A 185 13.67 -20.17 10.01
CA LYS A 185 13.71 -21.63 9.86
C LYS A 185 12.38 -22.20 9.37
N GLU A 186 11.28 -21.65 9.82
CA GLU A 186 9.93 -22.02 9.35
C GLU A 186 9.73 -21.61 7.88
N VAL A 187 10.16 -20.39 7.51
CA VAL A 187 10.13 -19.95 6.10
C VAL A 187 11.01 -20.83 5.19
N GLU A 188 12.17 -21.26 5.67
CA GLU A 188 13.07 -22.20 4.98
C GLU A 188 12.40 -23.54 4.63
N LEU A 189 11.38 -23.95 5.39
CA LEU A 189 10.67 -25.24 5.21
C LEU A 189 9.51 -25.18 4.21
N VAL A 190 9.15 -23.99 3.71
CA VAL A 190 8.06 -23.86 2.72
C VAL A 190 8.39 -24.70 1.48
N LEU A 191 7.47 -25.60 1.12
CA LEU A 191 7.60 -26.43 -0.07
C LEU A 191 7.17 -25.64 -1.31
N ILE A 192 8.09 -25.48 -2.24
CA ILE A 192 7.87 -24.83 -3.53
C ILE A 192 7.72 -25.92 -4.60
N PRO A 193 6.59 -26.00 -5.32
CA PRO A 193 6.47 -26.91 -6.45
C PRO A 193 7.49 -26.56 -7.54
N LEU A 194 8.24 -27.53 -8.00
CA LEU A 194 9.21 -27.34 -9.08
C LEU A 194 8.54 -27.66 -10.42
N LEU A 195 7.71 -26.74 -10.88
CA LEU A 195 7.11 -26.80 -12.22
C LEU A 195 8.19 -26.59 -13.29
N SER A 196 7.88 -26.95 -14.55
CA SER A 196 8.85 -26.87 -15.63
C SER A 196 9.45 -25.47 -15.80
N GLU A 197 10.69 -25.39 -16.26
CA GLU A 197 11.34 -24.11 -16.58
C GLU A 197 10.52 -23.29 -17.58
N LYS A 198 9.88 -23.96 -18.55
CA LYS A 198 8.98 -23.34 -19.51
C LYS A 198 7.82 -22.61 -18.80
N PHE A 199 7.16 -23.27 -17.85
CA PHE A 199 6.06 -22.68 -17.10
C PHE A 199 6.53 -21.53 -16.23
N GLN A 200 7.62 -21.71 -15.48
CA GLN A 200 8.19 -20.66 -14.64
C GLN A 200 8.55 -19.40 -15.44
N ASN A 201 9.11 -19.58 -16.65
CA ASN A 201 9.45 -18.47 -17.55
C ASN A 201 8.20 -17.75 -18.08
N GLU A 202 7.10 -18.45 -18.40
CA GLU A 202 5.85 -17.79 -18.81
C GLU A 202 5.25 -16.96 -17.64
N VAL A 203 5.23 -17.49 -16.42
CA VAL A 203 4.81 -16.74 -15.24
C VAL A 203 5.73 -15.51 -15.02
N ALA A 204 7.05 -15.69 -15.11
CA ALA A 204 8.00 -14.60 -14.93
C ALA A 204 7.79 -13.47 -15.94
N LYS A 205 7.51 -13.76 -17.21
CA LYS A 205 7.20 -12.75 -18.23
C LYS A 205 5.98 -11.90 -17.85
N VAL A 206 4.93 -12.56 -17.36
CA VAL A 206 3.71 -11.86 -16.93
C VAL A 206 3.98 -10.94 -15.73
N VAL A 207 4.73 -11.42 -14.73
CA VAL A 207 5.11 -10.64 -13.55
C VAL A 207 6.02 -9.46 -13.95
N CYS A 208 6.99 -9.66 -14.85
CA CYS A 208 7.83 -8.56 -15.35
C CYS A 208 6.99 -7.50 -16.07
N LYS A 209 6.06 -7.92 -16.95
CA LYS A 209 5.14 -7.00 -17.64
C LYS A 209 4.26 -6.22 -16.66
N ALA A 210 3.77 -6.87 -15.61
CA ALA A 210 3.03 -6.21 -14.53
C ALA A 210 3.89 -5.15 -13.82
N SER A 211 5.15 -5.47 -13.51
CA SER A 211 6.10 -4.53 -12.91
C SER A 211 6.39 -3.34 -13.81
N GLU A 212 6.59 -3.56 -15.12
CA GLU A 212 6.77 -2.49 -16.11
C GLU A 212 5.56 -1.54 -16.13
N HIS A 213 4.33 -2.08 -16.17
CA HIS A 213 3.12 -1.26 -16.10
C HIS A 213 3.05 -0.45 -14.81
N GLN A 214 3.47 -1.01 -13.68
CA GLN A 214 3.50 -0.31 -12.40
C GLN A 214 4.50 0.86 -12.41
N ILE A 215 5.70 0.65 -12.95
CA ILE A 215 6.74 1.69 -13.06
C ILE A 215 6.25 2.83 -13.97
N VAL A 216 5.71 2.51 -15.15
CA VAL A 216 5.18 3.52 -16.08
C VAL A 216 4.01 4.28 -15.45
N SER A 217 3.09 3.58 -14.78
CA SER A 217 1.98 4.22 -14.06
C SER A 217 2.46 5.27 -13.05
N ARG A 218 3.47 4.93 -12.24
CA ARG A 218 4.03 5.88 -11.26
C ARG A 218 4.74 7.06 -11.92
N SER A 219 5.45 6.82 -13.02
CA SER A 219 6.08 7.89 -13.78
C SER A 219 5.06 8.87 -14.33
N LEU A 220 3.98 8.38 -14.93
CA LEU A 220 2.89 9.21 -15.46
C LEU A 220 2.23 10.08 -14.38
N PHE A 221 1.94 9.51 -13.21
CA PHE A 221 1.36 10.28 -12.12
C PHE A 221 2.32 11.35 -11.60
N ARG A 222 3.62 11.03 -11.48
CA ARG A 222 4.66 12.01 -11.12
C ARG A 222 4.77 13.11 -12.18
N ASP A 223 4.73 12.75 -13.47
CA ASP A 223 4.83 13.72 -14.56
C ASP A 223 3.60 14.66 -14.58
N ALA A 224 2.41 14.17 -14.22
CA ALA A 224 1.23 15.00 -13.98
C ALA A 224 1.45 15.99 -12.82
N SER A 225 2.04 15.54 -11.72
CA SER A 225 2.38 16.39 -10.57
C SER A 225 3.41 17.46 -10.95
N VAL A 226 4.49 17.07 -11.65
CA VAL A 226 5.51 18.02 -12.12
C VAL A 226 4.91 19.08 -13.07
N GLN A 227 3.99 18.68 -13.94
CA GLN A 227 3.29 19.62 -14.85
C GLN A 227 2.44 20.62 -14.04
N LEU A 228 1.74 20.16 -13.00
CA LEU A 228 1.00 21.03 -12.12
C LEU A 228 1.93 22.02 -11.39
N ASP A 229 3.03 21.53 -10.79
CA ASP A 229 4.00 22.35 -10.06
C ASP A 229 4.62 23.44 -10.95
N ALA A 230 4.94 23.08 -12.21
CA ALA A 230 5.41 24.05 -13.20
C ALA A 230 4.35 25.12 -13.51
N THR A 231 3.07 24.74 -13.59
CA THR A 231 1.95 25.65 -13.84
C THR A 231 1.74 26.62 -12.66
N LEU A 232 1.90 26.12 -11.44
CA LEU A 232 1.79 26.91 -10.22
C LEU A 232 3.05 27.75 -9.91
N ASN A 233 4.11 27.62 -10.73
CA ASN A 233 5.42 28.21 -10.46
C ASN A 233 5.97 27.84 -9.08
N VAL A 234 5.76 26.60 -8.67
CA VAL A 234 6.32 26.08 -7.42
C VAL A 234 7.84 25.95 -7.60
N HIS A 235 8.56 26.97 -7.17
CA HIS A 235 10.01 26.89 -7.06
C HIS A 235 10.35 26.48 -5.64
N VAL A 236 11.01 25.33 -5.48
CA VAL A 236 11.57 24.92 -4.20
C VAL A 236 12.64 25.97 -3.83
N SER A 237 12.31 26.88 -2.91
CA SER A 237 13.27 27.82 -2.38
C SER A 237 14.33 27.05 -1.60
N GLU A 238 15.59 27.14 -2.01
CA GLU A 238 16.71 26.56 -1.26
C GLU A 238 16.90 27.22 0.12
N GLN A 239 16.26 28.36 0.33
CA GLN A 239 16.30 29.08 1.61
C GLN A 239 15.27 28.51 2.57
N LYS A 240 15.72 27.99 3.70
CA LYS A 240 14.83 27.60 4.77
C LYS A 240 14.04 28.84 5.25
N PRO A 241 12.71 28.80 5.25
CA PRO A 241 11.91 29.92 5.73
C PRO A 241 12.29 30.24 7.19
N PRO A 242 12.18 31.50 7.60
CA PRO A 242 12.48 31.90 8.98
C PRO A 242 11.58 31.14 9.95
N VAL A 243 12.14 30.71 11.07
CA VAL A 243 11.40 29.91 12.09
C VAL A 243 10.54 30.83 12.98
N LEU A 244 10.78 32.14 12.95
CA LEU A 244 10.11 33.12 13.78
C LEU A 244 9.15 33.99 12.96
N SER A 245 7.90 34.11 13.43
CA SER A 245 6.90 35.04 12.91
C SER A 245 6.38 35.92 14.05
N ILE A 246 6.37 37.25 13.85
CA ILE A 246 5.81 38.20 14.79
C ILE A 246 4.54 38.75 14.17
N ARG A 247 3.41 38.69 14.91
CA ARG A 247 2.09 39.13 14.45
C ARG A 247 1.46 40.12 15.46
N GLN A 248 0.76 41.09 14.95
CA GLN A 248 -0.13 41.86 15.79
C GLN A 248 -1.41 41.08 16.08
N VAL A 249 -2.00 41.26 17.26
CA VAL A 249 -3.27 40.59 17.63
C VAL A 249 -4.40 40.98 16.66
N SER A 250 -4.40 42.20 16.16
CA SER A 250 -5.35 42.68 15.15
C SER A 250 -5.23 41.98 13.80
N GLU A 251 -4.04 41.49 13.44
CA GLU A 251 -3.73 40.82 12.18
C GLU A 251 -3.77 39.28 12.31
N SER A 252 -3.95 38.77 13.50
CA SER A 252 -3.99 37.34 13.82
C SER A 252 -5.29 36.95 14.51
N PHE A 253 -5.35 36.94 15.81
CA PHE A 253 -6.50 36.46 16.58
C PHE A 253 -7.81 37.20 16.23
N CYS A 254 -7.79 38.50 15.99
CA CYS A 254 -9.00 39.24 15.64
C CYS A 254 -9.57 38.89 14.27
N ILE A 255 -8.77 38.29 13.39
CA ILE A 255 -9.19 37.88 12.05
C ILE A 255 -9.56 36.38 12.02
N THR A 256 -8.70 35.54 12.57
CA THR A 256 -8.79 34.06 12.44
C THR A 256 -9.33 33.38 13.70
N GLY A 257 -9.36 34.08 14.83
CA GLY A 257 -9.65 33.46 16.14
C GLY A 257 -8.53 32.54 16.64
N ARG A 258 -7.36 32.51 15.98
CA ARG A 258 -6.25 31.59 16.28
C ARG A 258 -5.04 32.32 16.81
N ILE A 259 -4.29 31.64 17.71
CA ILE A 259 -3.03 32.12 18.30
C ILE A 259 -1.94 31.04 18.25
N ASP A 260 -2.20 29.87 17.59
CA ASP A 260 -1.26 28.77 17.54
C ASP A 260 -0.09 29.07 16.58
N ALA A 261 1.13 28.74 17.01
CA ALA A 261 2.35 29.03 16.29
C ALA A 261 2.46 28.30 14.96
N GLU A 262 1.87 27.10 14.82
CA GLU A 262 1.89 26.34 13.58
C GLU A 262 1.15 27.08 12.46
N TYR A 263 -0.03 27.64 12.76
CA TYR A 263 -0.85 28.33 11.77
C TYR A 263 -0.12 29.53 11.16
N TYR A 264 0.70 30.28 11.96
CA TYR A 264 1.37 31.50 11.55
C TYR A 264 2.82 31.31 11.10
N GLN A 265 3.24 30.09 10.76
CA GLN A 265 4.58 29.88 10.23
C GLN A 265 4.77 30.62 8.90
N PRO A 266 5.93 31.30 8.69
CA PRO A 266 6.20 32.06 7.45
C PRO A 266 6.12 31.26 6.16
N LYS A 267 6.36 29.93 6.20
CA LYS A 267 6.24 29.03 5.04
C LYS A 267 4.85 29.11 4.37
N TYR A 268 3.79 29.32 5.14
CA TYR A 268 2.43 29.37 4.60
C TYR A 268 2.13 30.67 3.84
N GLU A 269 2.81 31.77 4.19
CA GLU A 269 2.72 33.01 3.41
C GLU A 269 3.43 32.86 2.04
N GLU A 270 4.54 32.16 2.03
CA GLU A 270 5.24 31.86 0.78
C GLU A 270 4.36 30.99 -0.14
N ILE A 271 3.74 29.96 0.41
CA ILE A 271 2.78 29.11 -0.32
C ILE A 271 1.60 29.93 -0.84
N ALA A 272 1.02 30.79 -0.01
CA ALA A 272 -0.08 31.67 -0.44
C ALA A 272 0.33 32.62 -1.58
N ARG A 273 1.58 33.08 -1.60
CA ARG A 273 2.13 33.89 -2.70
C ARG A 273 2.35 33.08 -3.98
N ILE A 274 2.75 31.82 -3.86
CA ILE A 274 2.92 30.89 -5.00
C ILE A 274 1.55 30.62 -5.63
N ILE A 275 0.56 30.25 -4.83
CA ILE A 275 -0.80 29.96 -5.28
C ILE A 275 -1.47 31.21 -5.88
N ASN A 276 -1.20 32.38 -5.32
CA ASN A 276 -1.61 33.73 -5.78
C ASN A 276 -3.03 33.75 -6.39
N THR A 277 -4.03 33.31 -5.63
CA THR A 277 -5.43 33.26 -6.06
C THR A 277 -6.36 33.90 -5.04
N THR A 278 -7.47 34.43 -5.51
CA THR A 278 -8.62 34.85 -4.69
C THR A 278 -9.70 33.77 -4.64
N GLU A 279 -9.59 32.74 -5.49
CA GLU A 279 -10.51 31.62 -5.50
C GLU A 279 -10.26 30.71 -4.29
N THR A 280 -11.32 30.05 -3.85
CA THR A 280 -11.31 29.15 -2.71
C THR A 280 -11.92 27.80 -3.07
N VAL A 281 -11.77 26.81 -2.20
CA VAL A 281 -12.45 25.52 -2.37
C VAL A 281 -13.94 25.73 -2.55
N SER A 282 -14.58 26.63 -1.79
CA SER A 282 -16.02 26.90 -1.90
C SER A 282 -16.45 27.55 -3.23
N SER A 283 -15.54 28.27 -3.92
CA SER A 283 -15.86 28.89 -5.21
C SER A 283 -15.65 27.95 -6.41
N LEU A 284 -14.78 26.94 -6.25
CA LEU A 284 -14.40 26.04 -7.34
C LEU A 284 -14.91 24.60 -7.18
N CYS A 285 -15.32 24.20 -5.98
CA CYS A 285 -15.69 22.83 -5.68
C CYS A 285 -17.06 22.74 -4.98
N ASN A 286 -17.76 21.64 -5.26
CA ASN A 286 -18.93 21.22 -4.49
C ASN A 286 -18.47 20.24 -3.40
N VAL A 287 -18.92 20.44 -2.16
CA VAL A 287 -18.59 19.55 -1.02
C VAL A 287 -19.83 18.76 -0.64
N HIS A 288 -19.73 17.43 -0.71
CA HIS A 288 -20.82 16.52 -0.40
C HIS A 288 -20.65 15.94 1.00
N ASP A 289 -21.53 16.29 1.92
CA ASP A 289 -21.47 15.85 3.32
C ASP A 289 -22.79 15.29 3.85
N ASP A 290 -23.72 14.98 2.94
CA ASP A 290 -25.00 14.37 3.27
C ASP A 290 -24.80 13.05 4.01
N THR A 291 -25.55 12.88 5.10
CA THR A 291 -25.48 11.67 5.92
C THR A 291 -26.40 10.59 5.35
N PHE A 292 -25.83 9.43 5.07
CA PHE A 292 -26.54 8.23 4.65
C PHE A 292 -26.61 7.21 5.80
N ILE A 293 -27.72 6.50 5.92
CA ILE A 293 -27.91 5.41 6.86
C ILE A 293 -27.97 4.10 6.09
N PRO A 294 -26.93 3.23 6.22
CA PRO A 294 -26.92 1.91 5.59
C PRO A 294 -28.11 1.06 6.04
N GLN A 295 -28.69 0.31 5.11
CA GLN A 295 -29.73 -0.69 5.42
C GLN A 295 -29.06 -1.99 5.88
N ASP A 296 -29.53 -2.59 6.95
CA ASP A 296 -28.89 -3.73 7.63
C ASP A 296 -28.58 -4.91 6.70
N ASP A 297 -29.51 -5.26 5.81
CA ASP A 297 -29.42 -6.44 4.93
C ASP A 297 -28.89 -6.12 3.49
N THR A 298 -28.38 -4.91 3.28
CA THR A 298 -27.79 -4.50 2.00
C THR A 298 -26.29 -4.51 2.08
N GLU A 299 -25.63 -5.01 1.04
CA GLU A 299 -24.16 -5.01 0.94
C GLU A 299 -23.66 -3.70 0.35
N TYR A 300 -22.60 -3.17 0.93
CA TYR A 300 -21.92 -1.96 0.49
C TYR A 300 -20.41 -2.18 0.45
N TYR A 301 -19.74 -1.59 -0.54
CA TYR A 301 -18.31 -1.32 -0.42
C TYR A 301 -18.09 -0.23 0.61
N TYR A 302 -17.16 -0.43 1.53
CA TYR A 302 -16.81 0.57 2.53
C TYR A 302 -15.36 1.01 2.41
N ILE A 303 -15.15 2.28 2.09
CA ILE A 303 -13.85 2.91 1.90
C ILE A 303 -13.42 3.60 3.19
N GLU A 304 -12.30 3.17 3.74
CA GLU A 304 -11.65 3.79 4.89
C GLU A 304 -10.24 4.28 4.53
N LEU A 305 -9.56 4.96 5.47
CA LEU A 305 -8.23 5.52 5.23
C LEU A 305 -7.21 4.49 4.73
N ALA A 306 -7.29 3.26 5.22
CA ALA A 306 -6.41 2.15 4.82
C ALA A 306 -6.59 1.73 3.35
N ASN A 307 -7.74 2.06 2.73
CA ASN A 307 -8.03 1.72 1.34
C ASN A 307 -7.52 2.77 0.34
N VAL A 308 -7.06 3.94 0.82
CA VAL A 308 -6.61 5.02 -0.04
C VAL A 308 -5.12 4.89 -0.33
N GLY A 309 -4.79 4.60 -1.58
CA GLY A 309 -3.43 4.45 -2.06
C GLY A 309 -2.66 5.78 -2.14
N CYS A 310 -1.34 5.69 -2.07
CA CYS A 310 -0.46 6.87 -2.13
C CYS A 310 -0.58 7.64 -3.46
N ASN A 311 -0.98 6.99 -4.54
CA ASN A 311 -1.15 7.61 -5.86
C ASN A 311 -2.61 7.98 -6.18
N GLY A 312 -3.49 8.00 -5.18
CA GLY A 312 -4.85 8.46 -5.33
C GLY A 312 -5.84 7.44 -5.89
N ASP A 313 -5.51 6.17 -5.85
CA ASP A 313 -6.43 5.08 -6.11
C ASP A 313 -7.10 4.56 -4.84
N VAL A 314 -8.17 3.82 -4.98
CA VAL A 314 -8.86 3.08 -3.92
C VAL A 314 -8.62 1.59 -4.13
N ASP A 315 -8.14 0.89 -3.08
CA ASP A 315 -7.81 -0.52 -3.15
C ASP A 315 -8.14 -1.27 -1.86
N GLY A 316 -8.22 -2.61 -1.94
CA GLY A 316 -8.47 -3.45 -0.77
C GLY A 316 -9.84 -3.24 -0.11
N VAL A 317 -10.82 -2.72 -0.85
CA VAL A 317 -12.18 -2.51 -0.35
C VAL A 317 -12.94 -3.81 -0.38
N GLU A 318 -13.56 -4.16 0.74
CA GLU A 318 -14.39 -5.36 0.88
C GLU A 318 -15.88 -4.99 0.92
N LEU A 319 -16.74 -5.91 0.46
CA LEU A 319 -18.18 -5.81 0.64
C LEU A 319 -18.53 -6.20 2.09
N ALA A 320 -19.39 -5.42 2.72
CA ALA A 320 -19.90 -5.71 4.05
C ALA A 320 -21.40 -5.43 4.13
N GLN A 321 -22.11 -6.22 4.94
CA GLN A 321 -23.52 -5.96 5.25
C GLN A 321 -23.66 -4.65 6.01
N GLY A 322 -24.73 -3.89 5.77
CA GLY A 322 -24.94 -2.59 6.43
C GLY A 322 -24.89 -2.65 7.95
N ARG A 323 -25.41 -3.75 8.56
CA ARG A 323 -25.36 -3.99 10.00
C ARG A 323 -23.95 -4.19 10.57
N ASP A 324 -22.99 -4.65 9.73
CA ASP A 324 -21.61 -4.94 10.15
C ASP A 324 -20.67 -3.75 9.92
N LEU A 325 -21.17 -2.69 9.28
CA LEU A 325 -20.40 -1.49 8.98
C LEU A 325 -20.14 -0.65 10.25
N PRO A 326 -18.95 -0.01 10.33
CA PRO A 326 -18.67 0.90 11.44
C PRO A 326 -19.64 2.09 11.46
N SER A 327 -19.90 2.63 12.65
CA SER A 327 -20.82 3.77 12.85
C SER A 327 -20.49 5.01 12.02
N ARG A 328 -19.25 5.14 11.56
CA ARG A 328 -18.77 6.24 10.72
C ARG A 328 -18.92 6.00 9.21
N ALA A 329 -19.43 4.85 8.74
CA ALA A 329 -19.75 4.56 7.34
C ALA A 329 -21.06 5.28 6.96
N ARG A 330 -21.00 6.58 6.71
CA ARG A 330 -22.19 7.45 6.62
C ARG A 330 -22.23 8.36 5.41
N ARG A 331 -21.28 8.29 4.51
CA ARG A 331 -21.22 9.14 3.31
C ARG A 331 -21.17 8.28 2.07
N ILE A 332 -22.03 8.58 1.07
CA ILE A 332 -22.02 7.94 -0.23
C ILE A 332 -21.07 8.69 -1.14
N VAL A 333 -20.21 7.95 -1.86
CA VAL A 333 -19.35 8.49 -2.91
C VAL A 333 -19.90 8.15 -4.28
N ARG A 334 -19.59 8.99 -5.27
CA ARG A 334 -19.95 8.80 -6.68
C ARG A 334 -18.70 8.77 -7.55
N SER A 335 -18.79 8.06 -8.67
CA SER A 335 -17.72 8.06 -9.68
C SER A 335 -17.37 9.48 -10.10
N GLY A 336 -16.08 9.76 -10.26
CA GLY A 336 -15.55 11.07 -10.59
C GLY A 336 -15.39 12.03 -9.41
N GLN A 337 -15.88 11.71 -8.22
CA GLN A 337 -15.61 12.49 -7.01
C GLN A 337 -14.24 12.17 -6.45
N ILE A 338 -13.65 13.10 -5.71
CA ILE A 338 -12.46 12.84 -4.90
C ILE A 338 -12.82 12.79 -3.41
N VAL A 339 -12.14 11.92 -2.68
CA VAL A 339 -12.19 11.88 -1.22
C VAL A 339 -10.89 12.41 -0.65
N ILE A 340 -10.98 13.21 0.42
CA ILE A 340 -9.83 13.83 1.09
C ILE A 340 -9.94 13.58 2.58
N SER A 341 -8.89 13.08 3.21
CA SER A 341 -8.89 12.93 4.67
C SER A 341 -8.95 14.28 5.38
N SER A 342 -9.79 14.34 6.40
CA SER A 342 -9.85 15.50 7.30
C SER A 342 -8.82 15.45 8.43
N VAL A 343 -8.16 14.31 8.67
CA VAL A 343 -7.26 14.08 9.82
C VAL A 343 -5.83 14.45 9.45
N GLU A 344 -5.16 15.26 10.27
CA GLU A 344 -3.80 15.77 10.01
C GLU A 344 -2.80 14.66 9.69
N GLY A 345 -2.80 13.57 10.45
CA GLY A 345 -1.87 12.44 10.23
C GLY A 345 -2.09 11.65 8.95
N SER A 346 -3.14 11.95 8.18
CA SER A 346 -3.52 11.23 6.96
C SER A 346 -3.99 12.14 5.82
N LEU A 347 -3.63 13.41 5.80
CA LEU A 347 -4.03 14.36 4.74
C LEU A 347 -3.63 13.89 3.34
N GLN A 348 -2.56 13.11 3.23
CA GLN A 348 -2.14 12.47 1.97
C GLN A 348 -3.13 11.41 1.45
N SER A 349 -4.05 10.93 2.30
CA SER A 349 -5.11 10.01 1.90
C SER A 349 -6.18 10.75 1.12
N CYS A 350 -5.89 10.97 -0.15
CA CYS A 350 -6.71 11.60 -1.17
C CYS A 350 -6.87 10.61 -2.32
N ALA A 351 -8.08 10.33 -2.78
CA ALA A 351 -8.33 9.40 -3.90
C ALA A 351 -9.45 9.85 -4.82
N LEU A 352 -9.32 9.48 -6.10
CA LEU A 352 -10.38 9.56 -7.09
C LEU A 352 -11.24 8.31 -7.03
N ILE A 353 -12.55 8.49 -6.99
CA ILE A 353 -13.52 7.39 -6.99
C ILE A 353 -13.74 6.91 -8.42
N GLU A 354 -13.30 5.69 -8.69
CA GLU A 354 -13.50 5.01 -9.97
C GLU A 354 -14.93 4.44 -10.06
N ASP A 355 -15.41 4.18 -11.30
CA ASP A 355 -16.77 3.68 -11.61
C ASP A 355 -17.16 2.43 -10.79
N LYS A 356 -16.23 1.53 -10.53
CA LYS A 356 -16.48 0.31 -9.76
C LYS A 356 -16.90 0.58 -8.29
N PHE A 357 -16.63 1.78 -7.78
CA PHE A 357 -16.99 2.23 -6.44
C PHE A 357 -18.12 3.26 -6.42
N ASP A 358 -18.83 3.45 -7.56
CA ASP A 358 -20.01 4.30 -7.56
C ASP A 358 -21.06 3.77 -6.57
N GLY A 359 -21.53 4.63 -5.67
CA GLY A 359 -22.44 4.24 -4.59
C GLY A 359 -21.80 3.56 -3.39
N ALA A 360 -20.48 3.42 -3.34
CA ALA A 360 -19.78 2.95 -2.14
C ALA A 360 -19.96 3.92 -0.97
N LEU A 361 -19.82 3.41 0.24
CA LEU A 361 -19.81 4.22 1.45
C LEU A 361 -18.38 4.58 1.83
N CYS A 362 -18.18 5.75 2.41
CA CYS A 362 -16.91 6.10 3.03
C CYS A 362 -17.09 6.62 4.45
N SER A 363 -15.96 6.70 5.18
CA SER A 363 -15.91 7.22 6.54
C SER A 363 -16.25 8.71 6.58
N THR A 364 -16.93 9.16 7.64
CA THR A 364 -17.11 10.60 7.95
C THR A 364 -15.79 11.36 8.16
N GLY A 365 -14.67 10.65 8.26
CA GLY A 365 -13.32 11.24 8.27
C GLY A 365 -12.84 11.75 6.91
N PHE A 366 -13.60 11.55 5.83
CA PHE A 366 -13.32 12.12 4.52
C PHE A 366 -14.24 13.29 4.18
N TYR A 367 -13.74 14.29 3.51
CA TYR A 367 -14.53 15.20 2.69
C TYR A 367 -14.64 14.63 1.27
N ILE A 368 -15.81 14.77 0.65
CA ILE A 368 -16.10 14.34 -0.71
C ILE A 368 -16.28 15.60 -1.54
N LEU A 369 -15.52 15.74 -2.62
CA LEU A 369 -15.55 16.91 -3.50
C LEU A 369 -15.67 16.50 -4.96
N ASP A 370 -16.33 17.35 -5.72
CA ASP A 370 -16.22 17.44 -7.18
C ASP A 370 -16.16 18.91 -7.61
N SER A 371 -16.03 19.16 -8.91
CA SER A 371 -15.97 20.52 -9.45
C SER A 371 -16.52 20.56 -10.87
N ASP A 372 -17.29 21.62 -11.19
CA ASP A 372 -17.73 21.92 -12.56
C ASP A 372 -16.66 22.68 -13.37
N VAL A 373 -15.57 23.09 -12.73
CA VAL A 373 -14.53 23.96 -13.30
C VAL A 373 -13.19 23.24 -13.43
N ILE A 374 -12.91 22.31 -12.51
CA ILE A 374 -11.65 21.53 -12.48
C ILE A 374 -12.01 20.07 -12.65
N ASN A 375 -11.43 19.39 -13.64
CA ASN A 375 -11.67 17.96 -13.80
C ASN A 375 -11.13 17.14 -12.61
N SER A 376 -11.69 15.97 -12.41
CA SER A 376 -11.44 15.12 -11.23
C SER A 376 -9.98 14.72 -11.07
N GLU A 377 -9.28 14.44 -12.16
CA GLU A 377 -7.87 14.06 -12.16
C GLU A 377 -6.97 15.22 -11.74
N THR A 378 -7.24 16.42 -12.28
CA THR A 378 -6.50 17.62 -11.88
C THR A 378 -6.79 17.98 -10.43
N LEU A 379 -8.04 17.83 -9.99
CA LEU A 379 -8.44 18.05 -8.61
C LEU A 379 -7.70 17.09 -7.66
N LEU A 380 -7.58 15.81 -8.02
CA LEU A 380 -6.78 14.85 -7.28
C LEU A 380 -5.32 15.27 -7.18
N VAL A 381 -4.68 15.63 -8.30
CA VAL A 381 -3.26 16.03 -8.32
C VAL A 381 -3.06 17.31 -7.51
N LEU A 382 -3.97 18.28 -7.58
CA LEU A 382 -3.97 19.51 -6.75
C LEU A 382 -3.96 19.16 -5.26
N PHE A 383 -4.93 18.35 -4.81
CA PHE A 383 -5.03 17.98 -3.39
C PHE A 383 -3.89 17.11 -2.89
N LYS A 384 -3.14 16.46 -3.79
CA LYS A 384 -1.91 15.73 -3.44
C LYS A 384 -0.65 16.58 -3.56
N SER A 385 -0.70 17.75 -4.16
CA SER A 385 0.46 18.64 -4.32
C SER A 385 0.96 19.18 -2.98
N GLU A 386 2.27 19.39 -2.87
CA GLU A 386 2.89 19.87 -1.64
C GLU A 386 2.29 21.21 -1.13
N PRO A 387 2.06 22.22 -1.99
CA PRO A 387 1.46 23.48 -1.54
C PRO A 387 0.06 23.30 -0.94
N ILE A 388 -0.81 22.51 -1.57
CA ILE A 388 -2.17 22.30 -1.08
C ILE A 388 -2.16 21.44 0.19
N GLN A 389 -1.32 20.42 0.26
CA GLN A 389 -1.14 19.61 1.47
C GLN A 389 -0.64 20.45 2.66
N ALA A 390 0.26 21.37 2.41
CA ALA A 390 0.72 22.30 3.44
C ALA A 390 -0.42 23.23 3.92
N LEU A 391 -1.25 23.76 3.01
CA LEU A 391 -2.42 24.57 3.39
C LEU A 391 -3.48 23.77 4.15
N LEU A 392 -3.71 22.51 3.80
CA LEU A 392 -4.57 21.62 4.58
C LEU A 392 -4.03 21.45 6.00
N LYS A 393 -2.72 21.19 6.13
CA LYS A 393 -2.06 21.07 7.43
C LYS A 393 -2.15 22.36 8.25
N GLN A 394 -1.91 23.53 7.65
CA GLN A 394 -2.05 24.83 8.30
C GLN A 394 -3.41 25.01 8.97
N ARG A 395 -4.47 24.51 8.32
CA ARG A 395 -5.86 24.69 8.76
C ARG A 395 -6.35 23.64 9.74
N CYS A 396 -5.57 22.59 9.98
CA CYS A 396 -5.90 21.63 11.03
C CYS A 396 -5.88 22.27 12.41
N SER A 397 -6.80 21.84 13.27
CA SER A 397 -6.91 22.30 14.64
C SER A 397 -7.40 21.16 15.54
N GLY A 398 -7.15 21.26 16.83
CA GLY A 398 -7.51 20.23 17.82
C GLY A 398 -6.35 19.92 18.76
N THR A 399 -6.64 19.29 19.90
CA THR A 399 -5.64 19.00 20.94
C THR A 399 -5.25 17.52 21.00
N ILE A 400 -6.19 16.60 20.71
CA ILE A 400 -5.98 15.14 20.79
C ILE A 400 -6.01 14.56 19.38
N LEU A 401 -7.02 14.90 18.59
CA LEU A 401 -7.14 14.55 17.19
C LEU A 401 -7.22 15.85 16.38
N THR A 402 -6.12 16.16 15.72
CA THR A 402 -6.01 17.35 14.89
C THR A 402 -6.64 17.07 13.52
N ALA A 403 -7.60 17.91 13.14
CA ALA A 403 -8.34 17.75 11.89
C ALA A 403 -8.69 19.12 11.29
N ILE A 404 -8.95 19.17 9.99
CA ILE A 404 -9.49 20.35 9.32
C ILE A 404 -11.01 20.35 9.44
N THR A 405 -11.58 21.50 9.79
CA THR A 405 -13.05 21.68 9.79
C THR A 405 -13.56 21.98 8.39
N LYS A 406 -14.88 21.84 8.16
CA LYS A 406 -15.50 22.14 6.86
C LYS A 406 -15.30 23.61 6.46
N ASP A 407 -15.48 24.55 7.39
CA ASP A 407 -15.35 25.98 7.13
C ASP A 407 -13.91 26.35 6.76
N GLU A 408 -12.93 25.77 7.44
CA GLU A 408 -11.51 25.94 7.12
C GLU A 408 -11.16 25.35 5.74
N LEU A 409 -11.72 24.20 5.38
CA LEU A 409 -11.56 23.62 4.04
C LEU A 409 -12.18 24.51 2.97
N LEU A 410 -13.41 24.95 3.17
CA LEU A 410 -14.14 25.80 2.22
C LEU A 410 -13.46 27.15 1.96
N SER A 411 -12.85 27.73 3.00
CA SER A 411 -12.14 29.01 2.90
C SER A 411 -10.70 28.88 2.36
N MET A 412 -10.20 27.66 2.18
CA MET A 412 -8.84 27.43 1.71
C MET A 412 -8.65 27.92 0.27
N PRO A 413 -7.59 28.71 -0.02
CA PRO A 413 -7.24 29.10 -1.38
C PRO A 413 -7.02 27.88 -2.28
N LEU A 414 -7.64 27.89 -3.46
CA LEU A 414 -7.49 26.86 -4.48
C LEU A 414 -7.29 27.53 -5.84
N PRO A 415 -6.20 27.24 -6.58
CA PRO A 415 -5.95 27.89 -7.85
C PRO A 415 -6.84 27.31 -8.94
N LYS A 416 -7.33 28.17 -9.83
CA LYS A 416 -7.97 27.76 -11.07
C LYS A 416 -6.88 27.35 -12.07
N ILE A 417 -7.04 26.20 -12.66
CA ILE A 417 -6.09 25.64 -13.67
C ILE A 417 -6.67 25.84 -15.08
N ASP A 418 -5.82 26.21 -16.00
CA ASP A 418 -6.20 26.33 -17.42
C ASP A 418 -6.67 24.98 -17.97
N THR A 419 -7.71 24.99 -18.82
CA THR A 419 -8.34 23.79 -19.37
C THR A 419 -7.36 22.93 -20.13
N THR A 420 -6.44 23.52 -20.91
CA THR A 420 -5.42 22.78 -21.67
C THR A 420 -4.47 22.01 -20.73
N VAL A 421 -4.11 22.62 -19.59
CA VAL A 421 -3.30 21.96 -18.57
C VAL A 421 -4.08 20.85 -17.90
N GLN A 422 -5.35 21.09 -17.59
CA GLN A 422 -6.23 20.08 -17.01
C GLN A 422 -6.35 18.83 -17.91
N GLU A 423 -6.56 19.02 -19.22
CA GLU A 423 -6.63 17.92 -20.19
C GLU A 423 -5.34 17.10 -20.21
N ALA A 424 -4.18 17.76 -20.22
CA ALA A 424 -2.89 17.08 -20.24
C ALA A 424 -2.57 16.35 -18.91
N ILE A 425 -3.05 16.84 -17.77
CA ILE A 425 -2.95 16.16 -16.48
C ILE A 425 -3.90 14.96 -16.46
N ALA A 426 -5.15 15.14 -16.91
CA ALA A 426 -6.15 14.09 -16.93
C ALA A 426 -5.71 12.89 -17.77
N GLU A 427 -5.16 13.11 -18.99
CA GLU A 427 -4.62 12.06 -19.85
C GLU A 427 -3.58 11.21 -19.11
N LYS A 428 -2.61 11.83 -18.44
CA LYS A 428 -1.56 11.12 -17.71
C LYS A 428 -2.11 10.35 -16.50
N VAL A 429 -3.03 10.93 -15.75
CA VAL A 429 -3.62 10.28 -14.57
C VAL A 429 -4.49 9.10 -14.98
N GLN A 430 -5.31 9.25 -16.02
CA GLN A 430 -6.16 8.17 -16.56
C GLN A 430 -5.31 7.01 -17.09
N GLU A 431 -4.26 7.30 -17.86
CA GLU A 431 -3.32 6.26 -18.32
C GLU A 431 -2.60 5.59 -17.16
N SER A 432 -2.15 6.36 -16.16
CA SER A 432 -1.56 5.83 -14.94
C SER A 432 -2.50 4.84 -14.24
N PHE A 433 -3.77 5.19 -14.07
CA PHE A 433 -4.74 4.31 -13.43
C PHE A 433 -5.05 3.06 -14.27
N ALA A 434 -5.14 3.22 -15.60
CA ALA A 434 -5.35 2.09 -16.51
C ALA A 434 -4.20 1.07 -16.43
N LEU A 435 -2.94 1.56 -16.46
CA LEU A 435 -1.75 0.70 -16.35
C LEU A 435 -1.69 0.01 -14.99
N ARG A 436 -2.07 0.70 -13.91
CA ARG A 436 -2.12 0.11 -12.56
C ARG A 436 -3.14 -1.02 -12.46
N ARG A 437 -4.35 -0.82 -13.01
CA ARG A 437 -5.37 -1.88 -13.08
C ARG A 437 -4.83 -3.07 -13.86
N LYS A 438 -4.24 -2.82 -15.03
CA LYS A 438 -3.66 -3.88 -15.86
C LYS A 438 -2.52 -4.63 -15.17
N SER A 439 -1.67 -3.92 -14.41
CA SER A 439 -0.64 -4.54 -13.58
C SER A 439 -1.25 -5.50 -12.54
N LYS A 440 -2.28 -5.06 -11.81
CA LYS A 440 -2.97 -5.90 -10.82
C LYS A 440 -3.62 -7.14 -11.47
N GLU A 441 -4.28 -6.97 -12.60
CA GLU A 441 -4.88 -8.08 -13.36
C GLU A 441 -3.83 -9.10 -13.79
N LEU A 442 -2.69 -8.67 -14.31
CA LEU A 442 -1.60 -9.55 -14.71
C LEU A 442 -1.03 -10.35 -13.53
N LEU A 443 -0.89 -9.73 -12.35
CA LEU A 443 -0.44 -10.43 -11.14
C LEU A 443 -1.46 -11.46 -10.67
N GLU A 444 -2.77 -11.16 -10.74
CA GLU A 444 -3.83 -12.14 -10.44
C GLU A 444 -3.87 -13.27 -11.47
N TYR A 445 -3.63 -13.00 -12.76
CA TYR A 445 -3.52 -14.04 -13.78
C TYR A 445 -2.30 -14.94 -13.52
N ALA A 446 -1.15 -14.36 -13.20
CA ALA A 446 0.04 -15.14 -12.84
C ALA A 446 -0.22 -16.07 -11.64
N LYS A 447 -0.85 -15.54 -10.59
CA LYS A 447 -1.22 -16.30 -9.39
C LYS A 447 -2.19 -17.44 -9.73
N LYS A 448 -3.27 -17.14 -10.47
CA LYS A 448 -4.25 -18.14 -10.89
C LYS A 448 -3.65 -19.20 -11.79
N ALA A 449 -2.73 -18.85 -12.69
CA ALA A 449 -2.03 -19.80 -13.53
C ALA A 449 -1.20 -20.80 -12.70
N VAL A 450 -0.51 -20.32 -11.65
CA VAL A 450 0.23 -21.22 -10.74
C VAL A 450 -0.73 -22.14 -9.97
N GLU A 451 -1.87 -21.65 -9.50
CA GLU A 451 -2.90 -22.47 -8.86
C GLU A 451 -3.47 -23.53 -9.81
N MET A 452 -3.79 -23.15 -11.04
CA MET A 452 -4.26 -24.08 -12.08
C MET A 452 -3.21 -25.15 -12.44
N ALA A 453 -1.93 -24.76 -12.51
CA ALA A 453 -0.86 -25.70 -12.79
C ALA A 453 -0.73 -26.77 -11.70
N ILE A 454 -0.95 -26.39 -10.43
CA ILE A 454 -0.98 -27.32 -9.30
C ILE A 454 -2.20 -28.25 -9.36
N GLU A 455 -3.35 -27.76 -9.77
CA GLU A 455 -4.63 -28.47 -9.74
C GLU A 455 -4.92 -29.29 -11.01
N GLN A 456 -4.55 -28.76 -12.18
CA GLN A 456 -4.97 -29.26 -13.50
C GLN A 456 -3.82 -29.55 -14.44
N GLY A 457 -2.59 -29.20 -14.03
CA GLY A 457 -1.38 -29.38 -14.83
C GLY A 457 -0.95 -28.15 -15.62
N GLU A 458 0.33 -28.13 -15.98
CA GLU A 458 1.00 -26.98 -16.59
C GLU A 458 0.48 -26.62 -17.98
N ASP A 459 0.13 -27.60 -18.82
CA ASP A 459 -0.30 -27.33 -20.19
C ASP A 459 -1.63 -26.56 -20.22
N VAL A 460 -2.58 -26.92 -19.33
CA VAL A 460 -3.85 -26.20 -19.18
C VAL A 460 -3.59 -24.77 -18.70
N ALA A 461 -2.75 -24.63 -17.69
CA ALA A 461 -2.41 -23.34 -17.12
C ALA A 461 -1.71 -22.39 -18.13
N ILE A 462 -0.76 -22.93 -18.93
CA ILE A 462 -0.08 -22.14 -19.98
C ILE A 462 -1.07 -21.71 -21.07
N ALA A 463 -1.94 -22.62 -21.51
CA ALA A 463 -2.94 -22.27 -22.53
C ALA A 463 -3.84 -21.14 -22.04
N TRP A 464 -4.37 -21.28 -20.84
CA TRP A 464 -5.21 -20.25 -20.21
C TRP A 464 -4.46 -18.92 -20.02
N LEU A 465 -3.21 -18.95 -19.51
CA LEU A 465 -2.44 -17.73 -19.28
C LEU A 465 -2.19 -16.94 -20.57
N LYS A 466 -1.98 -17.64 -21.71
CA LYS A 466 -1.79 -17.02 -23.02
C LYS A 466 -3.05 -16.38 -23.60
N GLU A 467 -4.23 -16.82 -23.20
CA GLU A 467 -5.50 -16.20 -23.60
C GLU A 467 -5.78 -14.91 -22.82
N MET A 468 -5.26 -14.82 -21.57
CA MET A 468 -5.54 -13.70 -20.68
C MET A 468 -4.55 -12.54 -20.80
N VAL A 469 -3.33 -12.75 -21.34
CA VAL A 469 -2.22 -11.76 -21.41
C VAL A 469 -2.00 -11.23 -22.83
#